data_d44d7654306d5a9e869887154a492b79
#
_entry.id   d44d7654306d5a9e869887154a492b79
#
_cell.length_a   1.000
_cell.length_b   1.000
_cell.length_c   1.000
_cell.angle_alpha   90.00
_cell.angle_beta   90.00
_cell.angle_gamma   90.00
#
_symmetry.space_group_name_H-M   'P 1'
#
loop_
_entity.id
_entity.type
_entity.pdbx_description
1 polymer ?
#
loop_
_entity_poly.entity_id
_entity_poly.type
_entity_poly.pdbx_seq_one_letter_code
_entity_poly.pdbx_strand_id
1 'polypeptide(L)'
;MLRNLISRHPSIAICGETRFFADIYKRRSAFGPLDNFENRERLVDQYLSTARVHRLGLDVAALRQRLLDEATSYPAFLATIMRFNSDFRSKERCGEKTPHHSFCTETLSEWYPGAFIIHLVRDPRDVVASLQRMKWAPKSIWNNAWIWTLFNRGAERSRHRPGYLLVQYEKLVASPEAELARICEHVGEKWPESLSVADEESTPYSWPMSARGPVTRDRLQKWRDQLTPREVSLVERIAGERLQKYGYESNGRAASPSTVVHALAVAGYEMVRQRVVNLPYMWFYHTQPTNLPLHEYWKFRRAWKNMFPDSAPPNGRAK
;
A
#
# COMPACT_ATOMS: atom_id res chain seq x y z
N MET A 1 -6.40 4.23 7.33
CA MET A 1 -7.59 5.07 7.57
C MET A 1 -8.73 4.64 6.66
N LEU A 2 -8.81 5.02 5.37
CA LEU A 2 -9.97 4.75 4.49
C LEU A 2 -10.45 3.29 4.53
N ARG A 3 -9.54 2.29 4.42
CA ARG A 3 -9.89 0.87 4.57
C ARG A 3 -10.67 0.59 5.85
N ASN A 4 -10.19 1.13 6.99
CA ASN A 4 -10.84 0.90 8.28
C ASN A 4 -12.22 1.54 8.34
N LEU A 5 -12.37 2.74 7.79
CA LEU A 5 -13.66 3.44 7.72
C LEU A 5 -14.66 2.67 6.86
N ILE A 6 -14.29 2.29 5.65
CA ILE A 6 -15.17 1.51 4.75
C ILE A 6 -15.53 0.16 5.38
N SER A 7 -14.57 -0.49 6.07
CA SER A 7 -14.82 -1.79 6.71
C SER A 7 -15.78 -1.72 7.92
N ARG A 8 -16.20 -0.55 8.37
CA ARG A 8 -17.29 -0.39 9.34
C ARG A 8 -18.67 -0.65 8.72
N HIS A 9 -18.79 -0.45 7.41
CA HIS A 9 -20.03 -0.74 6.70
C HIS A 9 -20.46 -2.20 6.94
N PRO A 10 -21.75 -2.47 7.25
CA PRO A 10 -22.20 -3.82 7.59
C PRO A 10 -21.98 -4.85 6.48
N SER A 11 -22.07 -4.44 5.21
CA SER A 11 -21.93 -5.33 4.06
C SER A 11 -20.55 -5.34 3.43
N ILE A 12 -19.58 -4.50 3.85
CA ILE A 12 -18.29 -4.36 3.17
C ILE A 12 -17.13 -4.80 4.07
N ALA A 13 -16.32 -5.77 3.60
CA ALA A 13 -15.06 -6.15 4.23
C ALA A 13 -13.87 -5.87 3.31
N ILE A 14 -12.96 -5.00 3.76
CA ILE A 14 -11.71 -4.75 3.03
C ILE A 14 -10.58 -5.54 3.68
N CYS A 15 -10.04 -6.51 2.96
CA CYS A 15 -8.90 -7.33 3.38
C CYS A 15 -7.65 -6.45 3.65
N GLY A 16 -6.76 -6.94 4.48
CA GLY A 16 -5.43 -6.34 4.66
C GLY A 16 -4.57 -6.45 3.40
N GLU A 17 -3.35 -5.94 3.49
CA GLU A 17 -2.41 -5.96 2.36
C GLU A 17 -1.98 -7.39 2.02
N THR A 18 -2.55 -7.97 0.96
CA THR A 18 -2.17 -9.29 0.46
C THR A 18 -0.81 -9.26 -0.25
N ARG A 19 -0.45 -8.12 -0.85
CA ARG A 19 0.72 -7.95 -1.74
C ARG A 19 0.78 -8.99 -2.87
N PHE A 20 -0.36 -9.50 -3.27
CA PHE A 20 -0.49 -10.60 -4.22
C PHE A 20 0.36 -10.40 -5.48
N PHE A 21 0.28 -9.25 -6.16
CA PHE A 21 1.04 -9.01 -7.37
C PHE A 21 2.55 -8.94 -7.13
N ALA A 22 2.98 -8.34 -6.04
CA ALA A 22 4.40 -8.15 -5.75
C ALA A 22 5.09 -9.43 -5.27
N ASP A 23 4.40 -10.23 -4.47
CA ASP A 23 5.01 -11.37 -3.79
C ASP A 23 4.69 -12.72 -4.49
N ILE A 24 3.55 -12.81 -5.21
CA ILE A 24 3.06 -14.03 -5.84
C ILE A 24 3.04 -13.93 -7.36
N TYR A 25 2.19 -13.07 -7.91
CA TYR A 25 1.94 -13.04 -9.35
C TYR A 25 3.18 -12.69 -10.18
N LYS A 26 4.07 -11.86 -9.65
CA LYS A 26 5.38 -11.57 -10.26
C LYS A 26 6.23 -12.83 -10.45
N ARG A 27 6.02 -13.85 -9.61
CA ARG A 27 6.76 -15.12 -9.63
C ARG A 27 5.94 -16.29 -10.21
N ARG A 28 4.84 -16.01 -10.89
CA ARG A 28 3.92 -17.03 -11.40
C ARG A 28 4.58 -18.09 -12.29
N SER A 29 5.63 -17.71 -13.03
CA SER A 29 6.40 -18.66 -13.86
C SER A 29 7.11 -19.74 -13.04
N ALA A 30 7.45 -19.48 -11.77
CA ALA A 30 8.09 -20.45 -10.89
C ALA A 30 7.09 -21.46 -10.31
N PHE A 31 5.82 -21.10 -10.25
CA PHE A 31 4.76 -22.00 -9.75
C PHE A 31 4.05 -22.75 -10.88
N GLY A 32 3.91 -22.11 -12.04
CA GLY A 32 3.17 -22.68 -13.17
C GLY A 32 1.65 -22.46 -13.08
N PRO A 33 0.88 -23.13 -13.94
CA PRO A 33 -0.58 -23.07 -13.92
C PRO A 33 -1.18 -23.64 -12.63
N LEU A 34 -2.22 -23.01 -12.09
CA LEU A 34 -2.83 -23.41 -10.81
C LEU A 34 -4.01 -24.38 -10.95
N ASP A 35 -4.42 -24.72 -12.14
CA ASP A 35 -5.28 -25.87 -12.40
C ASP A 35 -4.60 -27.19 -12.04
N ASN A 36 -3.26 -27.26 -12.15
CA ASN A 36 -2.47 -28.35 -11.59
C ASN A 36 -2.46 -28.24 -10.05
N PHE A 37 -2.86 -29.34 -9.40
CA PHE A 37 -2.99 -29.39 -7.93
C PHE A 37 -1.67 -29.20 -7.21
N GLU A 38 -0.58 -29.84 -7.66
CA GLU A 38 0.73 -29.74 -7.01
C GLU A 38 1.31 -28.30 -7.08
N ASN A 39 1.11 -27.63 -8.21
CA ASN A 39 1.51 -26.23 -8.36
C ASN A 39 0.72 -25.33 -7.41
N ARG A 40 -0.60 -25.57 -7.32
CA ARG A 40 -1.49 -24.84 -6.45
C ARG A 40 -1.14 -25.06 -4.98
N GLU A 41 -0.96 -26.30 -4.54
CA GLU A 41 -0.58 -26.65 -3.18
C GLU A 41 0.75 -25.98 -2.77
N ARG A 42 1.76 -26.09 -3.61
CA ARG A 42 3.07 -25.44 -3.38
C ARG A 42 2.93 -23.92 -3.24
N LEU A 43 2.10 -23.27 -4.06
CA LEU A 43 1.85 -21.83 -3.94
C LEU A 43 1.10 -21.50 -2.67
N VAL A 44 0.06 -22.25 -2.33
CA VAL A 44 -0.75 -22.07 -1.12
C VAL A 44 0.13 -22.16 0.12
N ASP A 45 0.93 -23.20 0.25
CA ASP A 45 1.80 -23.41 1.40
C ASP A 45 2.85 -22.30 1.52
N GLN A 46 3.43 -21.88 0.40
CA GLN A 46 4.37 -20.75 0.42
C GLN A 46 3.67 -19.44 0.80
N TYR A 47 2.48 -19.15 0.32
CA TYR A 47 1.74 -17.94 0.70
C TYR A 47 1.39 -17.94 2.18
N LEU A 48 0.88 -19.05 2.69
CA LEU A 48 0.45 -19.18 4.08
C LEU A 48 1.61 -19.17 5.07
N SER A 49 2.82 -19.59 4.68
CA SER A 49 4.02 -19.48 5.51
C SER A 49 4.47 -18.04 5.75
N THR A 50 3.91 -17.08 5.04
CA THR A 50 4.31 -15.67 5.20
C THR A 50 3.73 -15.06 6.47
N ALA A 51 4.56 -14.34 7.25
CA ALA A 51 4.11 -13.59 8.44
C ALA A 51 2.98 -12.58 8.12
N ARG A 52 2.75 -12.29 6.86
CA ARG A 52 1.74 -11.35 6.38
C ARG A 52 0.34 -11.95 6.47
N VAL A 53 0.18 -13.22 6.10
CA VAL A 53 -1.10 -13.92 6.19
C VAL A 53 -1.57 -13.98 7.64
N HIS A 54 -0.66 -14.29 8.57
CA HIS A 54 -0.98 -14.29 10.01
C HIS A 54 -1.47 -12.92 10.51
N ARG A 55 -1.04 -11.81 9.88
CA ARG A 55 -1.53 -10.46 10.20
C ARG A 55 -2.92 -10.16 9.64
N LEU A 56 -3.44 -10.98 8.73
CA LEU A 56 -4.81 -10.82 8.25
C LEU A 56 -5.85 -11.21 9.32
N GLY A 57 -5.43 -11.96 10.35
CA GLY A 57 -6.31 -12.39 11.44
C GLY A 57 -7.38 -13.38 10.97
N LEU A 58 -7.05 -14.20 9.97
CA LEU A 58 -7.91 -15.23 9.41
C LEU A 58 -7.53 -16.60 9.95
N ASP A 59 -8.48 -17.53 9.94
CA ASP A 59 -8.17 -18.93 10.18
C ASP A 59 -7.33 -19.48 9.02
N VAL A 60 -6.06 -19.73 9.29
CA VAL A 60 -5.08 -20.14 8.27
C VAL A 60 -5.37 -21.55 7.76
N ALA A 61 -5.86 -22.46 8.60
CA ALA A 61 -6.17 -23.84 8.19
C ALA A 61 -7.40 -23.88 7.30
N ALA A 62 -8.45 -23.16 7.65
CA ALA A 62 -9.64 -23.04 6.85
C ALA A 62 -9.37 -22.30 5.52
N LEU A 63 -8.53 -21.26 5.55
CA LEU A 63 -8.10 -20.55 4.34
C LEU A 63 -7.27 -21.48 3.42
N ARG A 64 -6.40 -22.33 3.98
CA ARG A 64 -5.63 -23.31 3.21
C ARG A 64 -6.56 -24.22 2.42
N GLN A 65 -7.51 -24.84 3.11
CA GLN A 65 -8.45 -25.76 2.46
C GLN A 65 -9.20 -25.06 1.32
N ARG A 66 -9.75 -23.88 1.59
CA ARG A 66 -10.51 -23.13 0.60
C ARG A 66 -9.66 -22.73 -0.62
N LEU A 67 -8.39 -22.33 -0.40
CA LEU A 67 -7.46 -22.04 -1.51
C LEU A 67 -7.14 -23.27 -2.34
N LEU A 68 -6.99 -24.45 -1.72
CA LEU A 68 -6.79 -25.71 -2.45
C LEU A 68 -7.99 -26.09 -3.30
N ASP A 69 -9.19 -25.81 -2.80
CA ASP A 69 -10.43 -26.18 -3.49
C ASP A 69 -10.78 -25.20 -4.64
N GLU A 70 -10.64 -23.89 -4.40
CA GLU A 70 -11.17 -22.86 -5.29
C GLU A 70 -10.12 -22.16 -6.16
N ALA A 71 -8.84 -22.09 -5.75
CA ALA A 71 -7.85 -21.24 -6.39
C ALA A 71 -7.19 -21.86 -7.62
N THR A 72 -7.97 -22.28 -8.60
CA THR A 72 -7.51 -22.95 -9.84
C THR A 72 -6.82 -22.02 -10.84
N SER A 73 -6.78 -20.72 -10.55
CA SER A 73 -6.08 -19.69 -11.33
C SER A 73 -5.60 -18.57 -10.44
N TYR A 74 -4.68 -17.73 -10.93
CA TYR A 74 -4.20 -16.56 -10.18
C TYR A 74 -5.29 -15.53 -9.83
N PRO A 75 -6.22 -15.21 -10.74
CA PRO A 75 -7.40 -14.43 -10.37
C PRO A 75 -8.23 -15.08 -9.27
N ALA A 76 -8.54 -16.39 -9.42
CA ALA A 76 -9.30 -17.13 -8.41
C ALA A 76 -8.60 -17.13 -7.05
N PHE A 77 -7.27 -17.27 -7.02
CA PHE A 77 -6.48 -17.23 -5.79
C PHE A 77 -6.69 -15.92 -5.01
N LEU A 78 -6.56 -14.77 -5.68
CA LEU A 78 -6.79 -13.46 -5.04
C LEU A 78 -8.25 -13.28 -4.62
N ALA A 79 -9.19 -13.69 -5.47
CA ALA A 79 -10.63 -13.60 -5.17
C ALA A 79 -11.00 -14.48 -3.96
N THR A 80 -10.44 -15.68 -3.85
CA THR A 80 -10.68 -16.58 -2.72
C THR A 80 -10.21 -15.97 -1.41
N ILE A 81 -9.02 -15.32 -1.36
CA ILE A 81 -8.56 -14.62 -0.17
C ILE A 81 -9.52 -13.50 0.25
N MET A 82 -9.96 -12.68 -0.71
CA MET A 82 -10.87 -11.58 -0.45
C MET A 82 -12.24 -12.07 0.04
N ARG A 83 -12.80 -13.07 -0.63
CA ARG A 83 -14.09 -13.69 -0.24
C ARG A 83 -14.00 -14.37 1.12
N PHE A 84 -12.93 -15.13 1.38
CA PHE A 84 -12.73 -15.74 2.68
C PHE A 84 -12.70 -14.70 3.82
N ASN A 85 -12.07 -13.54 3.58
CA ASN A 85 -12.08 -12.44 4.54
C ASN A 85 -13.48 -11.84 4.74
N SER A 86 -14.31 -11.73 3.70
CA SER A 86 -15.66 -11.20 3.85
C SER A 86 -16.60 -12.20 4.54
N ASP A 87 -16.52 -13.47 4.18
CA ASP A 87 -17.31 -14.53 4.81
C ASP A 87 -16.98 -14.69 6.30
N PHE A 88 -15.68 -14.69 6.63
CA PHE A 88 -15.19 -14.71 8.02
C PHE A 88 -15.75 -13.56 8.87
N ARG A 89 -16.17 -12.45 8.22
CA ARG A 89 -16.75 -11.26 8.86
C ARG A 89 -18.25 -11.14 8.66
N SER A 90 -18.87 -12.14 8.06
CA SER A 90 -20.32 -12.13 7.73
C SER A 90 -20.71 -10.90 6.89
N LYS A 91 -19.91 -10.58 5.85
CA LYS A 91 -20.12 -9.45 4.95
C LYS A 91 -20.19 -9.88 3.49
N GLU A 92 -21.06 -9.25 2.74
CA GLU A 92 -21.38 -9.66 1.36
C GLU A 92 -20.34 -9.19 0.36
N ARG A 93 -19.80 -7.97 0.54
CA ARG A 93 -18.81 -7.39 -0.36
C ARG A 93 -17.40 -7.54 0.16
N CYS A 94 -16.52 -7.97 -0.72
CA CYS A 94 -15.10 -8.09 -0.44
C CYS A 94 -14.29 -7.04 -1.20
N GLY A 95 -13.17 -6.64 -0.60
CA GLY A 95 -12.18 -5.77 -1.24
C GLY A 95 -10.81 -5.96 -0.63
N GLU A 96 -9.82 -5.30 -1.21
CA GLU A 96 -8.42 -5.41 -0.79
C GLU A 96 -7.72 -4.06 -0.88
N LYS A 97 -6.76 -3.83 0.01
CA LYS A 97 -5.93 -2.62 -0.01
C LYS A 97 -4.45 -2.99 0.09
N THR A 98 -3.77 -3.01 -1.04
CA THR A 98 -2.30 -3.01 -1.16
C THR A 98 -1.85 -1.84 -2.04
N PRO A 99 -1.03 -0.91 -1.55
CA PRO A 99 -0.61 0.24 -2.36
C PRO A 99 0.01 -0.15 -3.71
N HIS A 100 0.81 -1.22 -3.76
CA HIS A 100 1.43 -1.71 -4.99
C HIS A 100 0.44 -2.18 -6.07
N HIS A 101 -0.81 -2.47 -5.72
CA HIS A 101 -1.86 -2.82 -6.68
C HIS A 101 -2.23 -1.65 -7.60
N SER A 102 -1.85 -0.41 -7.26
CA SER A 102 -1.98 0.74 -8.15
C SER A 102 -1.31 0.53 -9.52
N PHE A 103 -0.24 -0.27 -9.58
CA PHE A 103 0.43 -0.62 -10.86
C PHE A 103 -0.28 -1.71 -11.66
N CYS A 104 -1.27 -2.37 -11.09
CA CYS A 104 -1.94 -3.53 -11.66
C CYS A 104 -3.45 -3.30 -11.81
N THR A 105 -3.91 -2.04 -11.80
CA THR A 105 -5.33 -1.71 -11.88
C THR A 105 -5.97 -2.16 -13.18
N GLU A 106 -5.24 -2.13 -14.30
CA GLU A 106 -5.71 -2.65 -15.59
C GLU A 106 -5.94 -4.16 -15.51
N THR A 107 -4.93 -4.92 -15.05
CA THR A 107 -5.04 -6.38 -14.85
C THR A 107 -6.16 -6.74 -13.87
N LEU A 108 -6.31 -5.99 -12.77
CA LEU A 108 -7.42 -6.19 -11.84
C LEU A 108 -8.78 -5.99 -12.50
N SER A 109 -8.89 -4.97 -13.35
CA SER A 109 -10.14 -4.69 -14.07
C SER A 109 -10.42 -5.70 -15.18
N GLU A 110 -9.39 -6.33 -15.75
CA GLU A 110 -9.55 -7.45 -16.69
C GLU A 110 -10.01 -8.72 -15.98
N TRP A 111 -9.42 -9.02 -14.82
CA TRP A 111 -9.78 -10.17 -14.01
C TRP A 111 -11.17 -10.07 -13.37
N TYR A 112 -11.53 -8.84 -12.99
CA TYR A 112 -12.78 -8.54 -12.29
C TYR A 112 -13.48 -7.34 -12.94
N PRO A 113 -14.18 -7.55 -14.08
CA PRO A 113 -14.78 -6.44 -14.85
C PRO A 113 -15.76 -5.58 -14.03
N GLY A 114 -16.42 -6.16 -13.03
CA GLY A 114 -17.33 -5.45 -12.11
C GLY A 114 -16.67 -4.84 -10.86
N ALA A 115 -15.33 -4.90 -10.75
CA ALA A 115 -14.66 -4.37 -9.57
C ALA A 115 -14.59 -2.84 -9.59
N PHE A 116 -14.75 -2.25 -8.40
CA PHE A 116 -14.55 -0.82 -8.16
C PHE A 116 -13.12 -0.53 -7.73
N ILE A 117 -12.55 0.55 -8.24
CA ILE A 117 -11.20 1.04 -7.91
C ILE A 117 -11.33 2.38 -7.19
N ILE A 118 -11.10 2.36 -5.88
CA ILE A 118 -11.09 3.58 -5.07
C ILE A 118 -9.66 4.10 -4.97
N HIS A 119 -9.36 5.17 -5.71
CA HIS A 119 -8.05 5.80 -5.73
C HIS A 119 -8.00 6.93 -4.70
N LEU A 120 -7.38 6.68 -3.56
CA LEU A 120 -7.14 7.69 -2.53
C LEU A 120 -5.87 8.48 -2.84
N VAL A 121 -5.99 9.77 -3.10
CA VAL A 121 -4.88 10.71 -3.27
C VAL A 121 -4.76 11.65 -2.08
N ARG A 122 -3.54 12.04 -1.75
CA ARG A 122 -3.22 13.04 -0.72
C ARG A 122 -2.16 13.99 -1.25
N ASP A 123 -2.11 15.23 -0.72
CA ASP A 123 -1.07 16.22 -1.03
C ASP A 123 0.32 15.56 -0.96
N PRO A 124 1.12 15.59 -2.05
CA PRO A 124 2.43 14.95 -2.09
C PRO A 124 3.38 15.48 -1.02
N ARG A 125 3.26 16.74 -0.63
CA ARG A 125 4.09 17.36 0.40
C ARG A 125 3.80 16.74 1.77
N ASP A 126 2.54 16.53 2.11
CA ASP A 126 2.14 15.83 3.34
C ASP A 126 2.54 14.36 3.33
N VAL A 127 2.45 13.70 2.17
CA VAL A 127 2.89 12.30 2.03
C VAL A 127 4.39 12.21 2.27
N VAL A 128 5.19 13.06 1.62
CA VAL A 128 6.65 13.09 1.78
C VAL A 128 7.03 13.42 3.22
N ALA A 129 6.43 14.44 3.83
CA ALA A 129 6.66 14.80 5.24
C ALA A 129 6.35 13.63 6.19
N SER A 130 5.26 12.89 5.92
CA SER A 130 4.91 11.69 6.68
C SER A 130 5.93 10.56 6.50
N LEU A 131 6.36 10.28 5.27
CA LEU A 131 7.34 9.24 4.96
C LEU A 131 8.71 9.51 5.58
N GLN A 132 9.15 10.78 5.66
CA GLN A 132 10.39 11.14 6.33
C GLN A 132 10.48 10.67 7.78
N ARG A 133 9.34 10.55 8.48
CA ARG A 133 9.27 10.08 9.87
C ARG A 133 9.22 8.55 9.99
N MET A 134 8.91 7.84 8.90
CA MET A 134 8.80 6.38 8.92
C MET A 134 10.18 5.73 8.85
N LYS A 135 10.51 4.85 9.82
CA LYS A 135 11.81 4.14 9.85
C LYS A 135 12.07 3.27 8.61
N TRP A 136 11.02 2.78 7.98
CA TRP A 136 11.10 1.88 6.82
C TRP A 136 11.15 2.61 5.48
N ALA A 137 10.77 3.89 5.43
CA ALA A 137 10.74 4.66 4.19
C ALA A 137 12.12 5.22 3.82
N PRO A 138 12.38 5.46 2.51
CA PRO A 138 13.54 6.20 2.08
C PRO A 138 13.65 7.56 2.79
N LYS A 139 14.86 8.02 3.04
CA LYS A 139 15.09 9.36 3.62
C LYS A 139 15.26 10.43 2.54
N SER A 140 15.39 10.05 1.28
CA SER A 140 15.43 10.96 0.15
C SER A 140 14.04 11.57 -0.15
N ILE A 141 13.95 12.89 -0.13
CA ILE A 141 12.77 13.65 -0.57
C ILE A 141 12.42 13.28 -2.03
N TRP A 142 13.46 13.20 -2.89
CA TRP A 142 13.29 12.82 -4.28
C TRP A 142 12.61 11.47 -4.43
N ASN A 143 13.12 10.44 -3.76
CA ASN A 143 12.58 9.09 -3.85
C ASN A 143 11.12 9.03 -3.36
N ASN A 144 10.80 9.71 -2.27
CA ASN A 144 9.45 9.72 -1.72
C ASN A 144 8.46 10.46 -2.64
N ALA A 145 8.85 11.59 -3.20
CA ALA A 145 8.02 12.32 -4.18
C ALA A 145 7.86 11.54 -5.49
N TRP A 146 8.93 10.87 -5.93
CA TRP A 146 8.88 10.01 -7.12
C TRP A 146 7.98 8.79 -6.91
N ILE A 147 8.06 8.13 -5.75
CA ILE A 147 7.15 7.05 -5.36
C ILE A 147 5.70 7.51 -5.41
N TRP A 148 5.38 8.68 -4.82
CA TRP A 148 4.04 9.25 -4.88
C TRP A 148 3.57 9.43 -6.34
N THR A 149 4.42 9.99 -7.19
CA THR A 149 4.12 10.20 -8.61
C THR A 149 3.86 8.89 -9.34
N LEU A 150 4.69 7.86 -9.10
CA LEU A 150 4.55 6.54 -9.75
C LEU A 150 3.26 5.84 -9.33
N PHE A 151 2.94 5.81 -8.03
CA PHE A 151 1.74 5.14 -7.53
C PHE A 151 0.46 5.79 -8.06
N ASN A 152 0.40 7.13 -8.06
CA ASN A 152 -0.74 7.84 -8.61
C ASN A 152 -0.86 7.63 -10.13
N ARG A 153 0.27 7.69 -10.87
CA ARG A 153 0.30 7.38 -12.31
C ARG A 153 -0.20 5.96 -12.60
N GLY A 154 0.17 5.00 -11.75
CA GLY A 154 -0.31 3.62 -11.87
C GLY A 154 -1.82 3.53 -11.72
N ALA A 155 -2.38 4.12 -10.67
CA ALA A 155 -3.81 4.12 -10.40
C ALA A 155 -4.62 4.86 -11.47
N GLU A 156 -4.07 5.93 -12.06
CA GLU A 156 -4.71 6.73 -13.12
C GLU A 156 -4.95 5.96 -14.43
N ARG A 157 -4.26 4.84 -14.66
CA ARG A 157 -4.45 4.04 -15.89
C ARG A 157 -5.89 3.55 -16.04
N SER A 158 -6.56 3.30 -14.94
CA SER A 158 -7.96 2.86 -14.94
C SER A 158 -8.98 3.99 -14.77
N ARG A 159 -8.57 5.26 -14.82
CA ARG A 159 -9.46 6.41 -14.59
C ARG A 159 -10.63 6.52 -15.58
N HIS A 160 -10.49 5.92 -16.75
CA HIS A 160 -11.51 5.90 -17.80
C HIS A 160 -12.60 4.83 -17.56
N ARG A 161 -12.43 3.97 -16.57
CA ARG A 161 -13.36 2.88 -16.28
C ARG A 161 -14.50 3.37 -15.39
N PRO A 162 -15.74 2.91 -15.62
CA PRO A 162 -16.91 3.33 -14.82
C PRO A 162 -16.77 3.05 -13.32
N GLY A 163 -16.07 1.96 -12.96
CA GLY A 163 -15.83 1.59 -11.57
C GLY A 163 -14.70 2.37 -10.88
N TYR A 164 -14.10 3.36 -11.52
CA TYR A 164 -13.03 4.17 -10.92
C TYR A 164 -13.58 5.39 -10.18
N LEU A 165 -13.15 5.56 -8.93
CA LEU A 165 -13.48 6.73 -8.11
C LEU A 165 -12.22 7.35 -7.51
N LEU A 166 -12.00 8.64 -7.79
CA LEU A 166 -10.98 9.43 -7.12
C LEU A 166 -11.50 10.00 -5.80
N VAL A 167 -10.76 9.78 -4.72
CA VAL A 167 -11.04 10.29 -3.37
C VAL A 167 -9.85 11.13 -2.91
N GLN A 168 -10.10 12.37 -2.51
CA GLN A 168 -9.08 13.22 -1.90
C GLN A 168 -9.07 13.00 -0.38
N TYR A 169 -7.87 12.72 0.16
CA TYR A 169 -7.67 12.53 1.59
C TYR A 169 -8.17 13.73 2.41
N GLU A 170 -7.92 14.93 1.90
CA GLU A 170 -8.30 16.19 2.54
C GLU A 170 -9.81 16.35 2.65
N LYS A 171 -10.55 15.99 1.60
CA LYS A 171 -12.02 15.97 1.61
C LYS A 171 -12.55 14.93 2.57
N LEU A 172 -11.95 13.72 2.57
CA LEU A 172 -12.33 12.66 3.49
C LEU A 172 -12.12 13.07 4.95
N VAL A 173 -11.08 13.86 5.24
CA VAL A 173 -10.83 14.37 6.60
C VAL A 173 -11.72 15.55 6.96
N ALA A 174 -12.05 16.40 5.98
CA ALA A 174 -12.90 17.58 6.19
C ALA A 174 -14.38 17.21 6.41
N SER A 175 -14.87 16.21 5.68
CA SER A 175 -16.28 15.78 5.68
C SER A 175 -16.37 14.26 5.52
N PRO A 176 -15.96 13.49 6.56
CA PRO A 176 -15.80 12.05 6.43
C PRO A 176 -17.10 11.30 6.12
N GLU A 177 -18.22 11.66 6.72
CA GLU A 177 -19.53 11.04 6.48
C GLU A 177 -19.98 11.25 5.03
N ALA A 178 -19.85 12.46 4.50
CA ALA A 178 -20.23 12.79 3.12
C ALA A 178 -19.35 12.03 2.10
N GLU A 179 -18.05 11.95 2.33
CA GLU A 179 -17.15 11.22 1.45
C GLU A 179 -17.37 9.70 1.53
N LEU A 180 -17.67 9.16 2.71
CA LEU A 180 -18.00 7.74 2.86
C LEU A 180 -19.34 7.41 2.20
N ALA A 181 -20.36 8.27 2.34
CA ALA A 181 -21.62 8.11 1.63
C ALA A 181 -21.41 8.09 0.11
N ARG A 182 -20.63 9.02 -0.43
CA ARG A 182 -20.26 9.07 -1.86
C ARG A 182 -19.52 7.82 -2.34
N ILE A 183 -18.60 7.31 -1.50
CA ILE A 183 -17.87 6.07 -1.81
C ILE A 183 -18.84 4.87 -1.82
N CYS A 184 -19.71 4.77 -0.82
CA CYS A 184 -20.67 3.68 -0.73
C CYS A 184 -21.67 3.71 -1.89
N GLU A 185 -22.21 4.87 -2.22
CA GLU A 185 -23.09 5.04 -3.38
C GLU A 185 -22.39 4.59 -4.67
N HIS A 186 -21.12 4.95 -4.86
CA HIS A 186 -20.34 4.53 -6.03
C HIS A 186 -20.20 3.01 -6.13
N VAL A 187 -20.08 2.30 -5.02
CA VAL A 187 -20.00 0.83 -5.01
C VAL A 187 -21.38 0.14 -4.91
N GLY A 188 -22.45 0.91 -5.03
CA GLY A 188 -23.82 0.40 -4.99
C GLY A 188 -24.33 0.08 -3.59
N GLU A 189 -23.78 0.72 -2.57
CA GLU A 189 -24.20 0.60 -1.18
C GLU A 189 -24.69 1.94 -0.63
N LYS A 190 -25.41 1.90 0.49
CA LYS A 190 -25.85 3.11 1.20
C LYS A 190 -25.13 3.19 2.54
N TRP A 191 -24.41 4.29 2.79
CA TRP A 191 -23.80 4.51 4.11
C TRP A 191 -24.90 4.63 5.19
N PRO A 192 -24.86 3.77 6.25
CA PRO A 192 -25.88 3.81 7.28
C PRO A 192 -25.82 5.09 8.11
N GLU A 193 -26.98 5.75 8.30
CA GLU A 193 -27.07 6.97 9.13
C GLU A 193 -26.69 6.73 10.60
N SER A 194 -26.86 5.48 11.07
CA SER A 194 -26.50 5.07 12.43
C SER A 194 -24.99 4.94 12.66
N LEU A 195 -24.16 4.93 11.59
CA LEU A 195 -22.70 4.83 11.71
C LEU A 195 -22.06 6.21 11.82
N SER A 196 -21.57 6.54 13.01
CA SER A 196 -20.71 7.70 13.20
C SER A 196 -19.25 7.37 12.91
N VAL A 197 -18.56 8.27 12.21
CA VAL A 197 -17.10 8.17 12.01
C VAL A 197 -16.32 8.38 13.32
N ALA A 198 -16.96 9.03 14.31
CA ALA A 198 -16.35 9.28 15.61
C ALA A 198 -16.31 8.04 16.52
N ASP A 199 -17.10 7.01 16.24
CA ASP A 199 -17.12 5.80 17.04
C ASP A 199 -15.77 5.08 16.94
N GLU A 200 -15.08 4.97 18.07
CA GLU A 200 -13.84 4.20 18.18
C GLU A 200 -14.14 2.70 18.19
N GLU A 201 -14.47 2.13 17.06
CA GLU A 201 -14.45 0.67 16.94
C GLU A 201 -13.02 0.19 16.79
N SER A 202 -12.59 -0.64 17.72
CA SER A 202 -11.34 -1.37 17.66
C SER A 202 -11.37 -2.33 16.47
N THR A 203 -10.94 -1.87 15.29
CA THR A 203 -10.74 -2.80 14.19
C THR A 203 -9.61 -3.77 14.58
N PRO A 204 -9.81 -5.09 14.49
CA PRO A 204 -8.80 -6.08 14.86
C PRO A 204 -7.53 -6.03 13.99
N TYR A 205 -7.50 -5.15 12.99
CA TYR A 205 -6.36 -4.96 12.08
C TYR A 205 -5.47 -3.81 12.53
N SER A 206 -4.38 -4.17 13.14
CA SER A 206 -3.46 -3.25 13.77
C SER A 206 -2.12 -3.10 13.05
N TRP A 207 -2.12 -2.60 11.83
CA TRP A 207 -0.87 -2.12 11.26
C TRP A 207 -1.11 -1.01 10.22
N PRO A 208 -0.43 0.11 10.37
CA PRO A 208 0.36 0.59 11.51
C PRO A 208 -0.53 1.23 12.59
N MET A 209 -0.05 1.27 13.84
CA MET A 209 -0.75 1.94 14.98
C MET A 209 -1.17 3.38 14.67
N SER A 210 -0.44 4.07 13.77
CA SER A 210 -0.76 5.43 13.32
C SER A 210 -2.04 5.54 12.46
N ALA A 211 -2.61 4.41 12.02
CA ALA A 211 -3.88 4.37 11.31
C ALA A 211 -5.09 4.16 12.25
N ARG A 212 -4.82 4.01 13.54
CA ARG A 212 -5.82 3.99 14.61
C ARG A 212 -6.04 5.40 15.11
N GLY A 213 -7.21 5.69 15.56
CA GLY A 213 -7.60 6.99 16.11
C GLY A 213 -8.51 7.77 15.17
N PRO A 214 -9.12 8.82 15.71
CA PRO A 214 -10.13 9.59 15.03
C PRO A 214 -9.61 10.23 13.74
N VAL A 215 -10.50 10.47 12.82
CA VAL A 215 -10.23 11.28 11.63
C VAL A 215 -10.07 12.72 12.09
N THR A 216 -8.85 13.23 12.12
CA THR A 216 -8.55 14.58 12.62
C THR A 216 -7.92 15.44 11.53
N ARG A 217 -8.28 16.73 11.52
CA ARG A 217 -7.68 17.72 10.61
C ARG A 217 -6.23 18.02 10.93
N ASP A 218 -5.74 17.64 12.11
CA ASP A 218 -4.36 17.85 12.54
C ASP A 218 -3.30 17.21 11.65
N ARG A 219 -3.71 16.34 10.73
CA ARG A 219 -2.81 15.68 9.77
C ARG A 219 -2.72 16.41 8.44
N LEU A 220 -3.51 17.47 8.24
CA LEU A 220 -3.51 18.27 7.03
C LEU A 220 -2.42 19.34 7.12
N GLN A 221 -1.80 19.62 5.98
CA GLN A 221 -0.78 20.67 5.81
C GLN A 221 0.41 20.62 6.78
N LYS A 222 0.67 19.46 7.40
CA LYS A 222 1.85 19.24 8.28
C LYS A 222 3.18 19.52 7.58
N TRP A 223 3.19 19.42 6.27
CA TRP A 223 4.36 19.74 5.46
C TRP A 223 4.88 21.17 5.67
N ARG A 224 3.98 22.12 6.04
CA ARG A 224 4.36 23.52 6.25
C ARG A 224 5.38 23.68 7.38
N ASP A 225 5.27 22.84 8.42
CA ASP A 225 6.16 22.87 9.59
C ASP A 225 7.30 21.84 9.48
N GLN A 226 7.20 20.89 8.57
CA GLN A 226 8.11 19.73 8.52
C GLN A 226 9.06 19.72 7.34
N LEU A 227 8.73 20.41 6.26
CA LEU A 227 9.57 20.53 5.07
C LEU A 227 10.13 21.94 4.94
N THR A 228 11.38 22.02 4.54
CA THR A 228 12.03 23.32 4.18
C THR A 228 11.46 23.81 2.84
N PRO A 229 11.55 25.14 2.55
CA PRO A 229 11.13 25.67 1.24
C PRO A 229 11.82 25.01 0.05
N ARG A 230 13.07 24.54 0.21
CA ARG A 230 13.80 23.80 -0.83
C ARG A 230 13.19 22.41 -1.07
N GLU A 231 12.85 21.70 0.00
CA GLU A 231 12.21 20.39 -0.10
C GLU A 231 10.83 20.49 -0.70
N VAL A 232 10.04 21.51 -0.34
CA VAL A 232 8.73 21.78 -0.93
C VAL A 232 8.84 21.99 -2.43
N SER A 233 9.75 22.90 -2.87
CA SER A 233 9.95 23.15 -4.30
C SER A 233 10.38 21.90 -5.08
N LEU A 234 11.15 21.01 -4.45
CA LEU A 234 11.55 19.74 -5.03
C LEU A 234 10.37 18.78 -5.19
N VAL A 235 9.54 18.64 -4.15
CA VAL A 235 8.33 17.80 -4.19
C VAL A 235 7.39 18.29 -5.29
N GLU A 236 7.12 19.60 -5.35
CA GLU A 236 6.25 20.20 -6.35
C GLU A 236 6.78 20.00 -7.78
N ARG A 237 8.09 20.15 -7.99
CA ARG A 237 8.73 19.87 -9.27
C ARG A 237 8.54 18.40 -9.72
N ILE A 238 8.68 17.45 -8.81
CA ILE A 238 8.57 16.02 -9.12
C ILE A 238 7.11 15.61 -9.32
N ALA A 239 6.19 16.14 -8.51
CA ALA A 239 4.76 15.92 -8.67
C ALA A 239 4.25 16.50 -10.00
N GLY A 240 4.86 17.63 -10.44
CA GLY A 240 4.58 18.26 -11.72
C GLY A 240 3.10 18.62 -11.89
N GLU A 241 2.58 18.40 -13.08
CA GLU A 241 1.18 18.69 -13.43
C GLU A 241 0.16 17.94 -12.56
N ARG A 242 0.56 16.80 -11.93
CA ARG A 242 -0.35 16.05 -11.05
C ARG A 242 -0.74 16.82 -9.81
N LEU A 243 0.12 17.73 -9.33
CA LEU A 243 -0.22 18.60 -8.21
C LEU A 243 -1.50 19.38 -8.53
N GLN A 244 -1.50 20.08 -9.67
CA GLN A 244 -2.66 20.88 -10.12
C GLN A 244 -3.85 20.00 -10.53
N LYS A 245 -3.58 18.88 -11.21
CA LYS A 245 -4.63 17.93 -11.64
C LYS A 245 -5.46 17.40 -10.46
N TYR A 246 -4.84 17.26 -9.28
CA TYR A 246 -5.53 16.87 -8.06
C TYR A 246 -6.01 18.07 -7.22
N GLY A 247 -5.89 19.31 -7.74
CA GLY A 247 -6.38 20.52 -7.09
C GLY A 247 -5.50 21.04 -5.96
N TYR A 248 -4.21 20.65 -5.95
CA TYR A 248 -3.24 21.19 -5.00
C TYR A 248 -2.54 22.39 -5.59
N GLU A 249 -2.54 23.50 -4.85
CA GLU A 249 -1.85 24.73 -5.26
C GLU A 249 -0.34 24.61 -5.08
N SER A 250 0.43 25.11 -6.05
CA SER A 250 1.88 25.23 -5.94
C SER A 250 2.27 26.49 -5.17
N ASN A 251 3.37 26.44 -4.42
CA ASN A 251 3.96 27.65 -3.80
C ASN A 251 4.70 28.56 -4.80
N GLY A 252 4.71 28.22 -6.09
CA GLY A 252 5.28 29.03 -7.16
C GLY A 252 6.81 29.14 -7.14
N ARG A 253 7.52 28.44 -6.24
CA ARG A 253 8.98 28.45 -6.17
C ARG A 253 9.59 27.33 -6.98
N ALA A 254 10.38 27.67 -7.98
CA ALA A 254 11.12 26.68 -8.75
C ALA A 254 12.28 26.10 -7.91
N ALA A 255 12.47 24.78 -7.99
CA ALA A 255 13.66 24.15 -7.41
C ALA A 255 14.92 24.57 -8.18
N SER A 256 15.94 25.06 -7.48
CA SER A 256 17.21 25.44 -8.12
C SER A 256 17.92 24.21 -8.71
N PRO A 257 18.72 24.41 -9.79
CA PRO A 257 19.50 23.30 -10.35
C PRO A 257 20.38 22.58 -9.33
N SER A 258 21.01 23.32 -8.42
CA SER A 258 21.85 22.77 -7.36
C SER A 258 21.02 21.89 -6.37
N THR A 259 19.80 22.30 -6.06
CA THR A 259 18.89 21.51 -5.22
C THR A 259 18.53 20.17 -5.91
N VAL A 260 18.28 20.22 -7.22
CA VAL A 260 17.93 19.01 -8.01
C VAL A 260 19.14 18.07 -8.07
N VAL A 261 20.34 18.58 -8.39
CA VAL A 261 21.57 17.76 -8.47
C VAL A 261 21.88 17.10 -7.11
N HIS A 262 21.81 17.87 -6.01
CA HIS A 262 22.00 17.31 -4.68
C HIS A 262 20.98 16.22 -4.34
N ALA A 263 19.70 16.47 -4.63
CA ALA A 263 18.63 15.50 -4.39
C ALA A 263 18.80 14.21 -5.21
N LEU A 264 19.23 14.30 -6.47
CA LEU A 264 19.54 13.15 -7.30
C LEU A 264 20.74 12.36 -6.77
N ALA A 265 21.80 13.02 -6.31
CA ALA A 265 22.94 12.36 -5.69
C ALA A 265 22.55 11.59 -4.43
N VAL A 266 21.75 12.21 -3.54
CA VAL A 266 21.20 11.54 -2.33
C VAL A 266 20.30 10.38 -2.72
N ALA A 267 19.43 10.55 -3.70
CA ALA A 267 18.53 9.50 -4.18
C ALA A 267 19.30 8.31 -4.77
N GLY A 268 20.33 8.57 -5.57
CA GLY A 268 21.22 7.55 -6.12
C GLY A 268 21.96 6.78 -5.03
N TYR A 269 22.55 7.50 -4.07
CA TYR A 269 23.22 6.88 -2.93
C TYR A 269 22.26 5.96 -2.15
N GLU A 270 21.06 6.44 -1.81
CA GLU A 270 20.08 5.62 -1.09
C GLU A 270 19.64 4.39 -1.89
N MET A 271 19.48 4.53 -3.20
CA MET A 271 19.09 3.42 -4.08
C MET A 271 20.16 2.32 -4.08
N VAL A 272 21.43 2.72 -4.18
CA VAL A 272 22.56 1.79 -4.08
C VAL A 272 22.61 1.16 -2.69
N ARG A 273 22.54 1.96 -1.64
CA ARG A 273 22.53 1.48 -0.26
C ARG A 273 21.38 0.50 0.01
N GLN A 274 20.17 0.80 -0.45
CA GLN A 274 19.04 -0.12 -0.30
C GLN A 274 19.21 -1.41 -1.10
N ARG A 275 19.80 -1.36 -2.30
CA ARG A 275 20.13 -2.56 -3.06
C ARG A 275 21.16 -3.41 -2.33
N VAL A 276 22.22 -2.82 -1.82
CA VAL A 276 23.25 -3.53 -1.04
C VAL A 276 22.62 -4.16 0.22
N VAL A 277 21.81 -3.41 0.98
CA VAL A 277 21.11 -3.92 2.17
C VAL A 277 20.08 -4.99 1.82
N ASN A 278 19.51 -4.96 0.61
CA ASN A 278 18.53 -5.95 0.15
C ASN A 278 19.15 -7.05 -0.73
N LEU A 279 20.46 -7.00 -1.06
CA LEU A 279 21.14 -8.06 -1.81
C LEU A 279 20.87 -9.46 -1.24
N PRO A 280 20.94 -9.68 0.09
CA PRO A 280 20.63 -10.98 0.65
C PRO A 280 19.18 -11.40 0.44
N TYR A 281 18.23 -10.44 0.50
CA TYR A 281 16.83 -10.70 0.20
C TYR A 281 16.63 -11.06 -1.26
N MET A 282 17.29 -10.34 -2.18
CA MET A 282 17.21 -10.61 -3.61
C MET A 282 17.88 -11.93 -3.94
N TRP A 283 19.07 -12.21 -3.36
CA TRP A 283 19.76 -13.48 -3.53
C TRP A 283 18.93 -14.64 -3.00
N PHE A 284 18.43 -14.55 -1.77
CA PHE A 284 17.56 -15.55 -1.14
C PHE A 284 16.29 -15.81 -1.96
N TYR A 285 15.66 -14.76 -2.49
CA TYR A 285 14.43 -14.88 -3.28
C TYR A 285 14.64 -15.46 -4.68
N HIS A 286 15.85 -15.29 -5.25
CA HIS A 286 16.14 -15.72 -6.62
C HIS A 286 16.87 -17.06 -6.70
N THR A 287 17.59 -17.45 -5.65
CA THR A 287 18.48 -18.63 -5.70
C THR A 287 18.00 -19.80 -4.85
N GLN A 288 17.08 -19.59 -3.91
CA GLN A 288 16.63 -20.66 -3.03
C GLN A 288 15.38 -21.37 -3.58
N PRO A 289 15.31 -22.70 -3.46
CA PRO A 289 14.10 -23.43 -3.76
C PRO A 289 12.94 -22.93 -2.90
N THR A 290 11.73 -23.06 -3.44
CA THR A 290 10.49 -22.53 -2.89
C THR A 290 10.15 -22.97 -1.45
N ASN A 291 10.95 -23.83 -0.85
CA ASN A 291 10.64 -24.55 0.42
C ASN A 291 11.42 -24.07 1.63
N LEU A 292 12.24 -23.00 1.55
CA LEU A 292 12.96 -22.52 2.73
C LEU A 292 12.05 -21.74 3.66
N PRO A 293 11.97 -22.11 4.95
CA PRO A 293 11.13 -21.43 5.92
C PRO A 293 11.52 -19.96 6.10
N LEU A 294 10.55 -19.10 6.17
CA LEU A 294 10.73 -17.63 6.32
C LEU A 294 11.56 -17.25 7.55
N HIS A 295 11.60 -18.09 8.60
CA HIS A 295 12.39 -17.83 9.79
C HIS A 295 13.91 -17.84 9.51
N GLU A 296 14.38 -18.66 8.56
CA GLU A 296 15.80 -18.67 8.15
C GLU A 296 16.16 -17.37 7.40
N TYR A 297 15.26 -16.85 6.55
CA TYR A 297 15.42 -15.54 5.95
C TYR A 297 15.56 -14.43 7.00
N TRP A 298 14.73 -14.43 8.05
CA TRP A 298 14.79 -13.42 9.10
C TRP A 298 16.04 -13.51 9.95
N LYS A 299 16.55 -14.72 10.22
CA LYS A 299 17.85 -14.92 10.87
C LYS A 299 18.99 -14.33 10.04
N PHE A 300 19.02 -14.64 8.75
CA PHE A 300 20.04 -14.14 7.84
C PHE A 300 19.96 -12.61 7.68
N ARG A 301 18.76 -12.06 7.51
CA ARG A 301 18.53 -10.61 7.44
C ARG A 301 18.96 -9.89 8.72
N ARG A 302 18.74 -10.48 9.87
CA ARG A 302 19.18 -9.91 11.16
C ARG A 302 20.71 -9.92 11.25
N ALA A 303 21.37 -11.02 10.90
CA ALA A 303 22.82 -11.12 10.86
C ALA A 303 23.42 -10.11 9.88
N TRP A 304 22.84 -9.96 8.69
CA TRP A 304 23.27 -8.99 7.68
C TRP A 304 23.10 -7.54 8.15
N LYS A 305 21.97 -7.18 8.77
CA LYS A 305 21.77 -5.86 9.38
C LYS A 305 22.78 -5.55 10.47
N ASN A 306 23.21 -6.55 11.21
CA ASN A 306 24.23 -6.38 12.27
C ASN A 306 25.63 -6.17 11.67
N MET A 307 25.92 -6.73 10.48
CA MET A 307 27.16 -6.46 9.76
C MET A 307 27.21 -5.06 9.10
N PHE A 308 26.02 -4.51 8.75
CA PHE A 308 25.88 -3.19 8.14
C PHE A 308 24.87 -2.38 8.97
N PRO A 309 25.24 -1.94 10.19
CA PRO A 309 24.34 -1.11 11.01
C PRO A 309 23.99 0.17 10.28
N ASP A 310 22.74 0.61 10.42
CA ASP A 310 22.28 1.89 9.87
C ASP A 310 23.19 3.00 10.41
N SER A 311 24.13 3.44 9.60
CA SER A 311 24.92 4.63 9.91
C SER A 311 23.94 5.78 10.04
N ALA A 312 24.00 6.48 11.17
CA ALA A 312 23.21 7.68 11.43
C ALA A 312 23.37 8.65 10.24
N PRO A 313 22.29 9.34 9.81
CA PRO A 313 22.41 10.30 8.73
C PRO A 313 23.45 11.38 9.12
N PRO A 314 24.26 11.86 8.18
CA PRO A 314 25.21 12.92 8.44
C PRO A 314 24.50 14.27 8.51
N ASN A 315 23.59 14.45 9.45
CA ASN A 315 23.06 15.77 9.83
C ASN A 315 22.61 15.68 11.28
N GLY A 316 23.52 16.04 12.17
CA GLY A 316 23.22 16.34 13.55
C GLY A 316 22.13 17.40 13.62
N ARG A 317 20.95 16.99 14.04
CA ARG A 317 20.12 17.83 14.88
C ARG A 317 20.24 17.25 16.28
N ALA A 318 21.18 17.81 17.03
CA ALA A 318 21.10 17.82 18.48
C ALA A 318 19.73 18.38 18.88
N LYS A 319 19.25 17.89 19.99
CA LYS A 319 17.98 18.10 20.67
C LYS A 319 17.34 19.46 20.48
#